data_9305b632e09ffbfbed270123a1dfddaa
#
_entry.id   9305b632e09ffbfbed270123a1dfddaa
#
_cell.length_a   1.000
_cell.length_b   1.000
_cell.length_c   1.000
_cell.angle_alpha   90.00
_cell.angle_beta   90.00
_cell.angle_gamma   90.00
#
_symmetry.space_group_name_H-M   'P 1'
#
loop_
_entity.id
_entity.type
_entity.pdbx_description
1 polymer ?
#
loop_
_entity_poly.entity_id
_entity_poly.type
_entity_poly.pdbx_seq_one_letter_code
_entity_poly.pdbx_strand_id
1 'polypeptide(L)'
;YLLMYVSALGHFAVALLLILLWRKKLGPQKEKILLEIFVISGVGVVLQMFCQSLLMTGFGMSLGILALFITINNPNANLDSLTGLYNHLYLTRKMGELIASGKSFHIITVYLYQLKHINRVAGVQGGDSILQQIAGQLGALCGQKVTRITGKRFLVLTSSLEEYEYYFAKLKRLFDVNKVLDVEDKNIAVPVI
;
A
#
# COMPACT_ATOMS: atom_id res chain seq x y z
N TYR A 1 27.35 13.76 34.16
CA TYR A 1 27.13 13.91 32.68
C TYR A 1 27.82 12.81 31.86
N LEU A 2 29.10 12.48 32.15
CA LEU A 2 29.84 11.47 31.38
C LEU A 2 29.13 10.09 31.37
N LEU A 3 28.64 9.64 32.53
CA LEU A 3 27.90 8.38 32.68
C LEU A 3 26.60 8.37 31.83
N MET A 4 25.94 9.49 31.70
CA MET A 4 24.72 9.63 30.89
C MET A 4 25.01 9.47 29.39
N TYR A 5 26.11 10.06 28.90
CA TYR A 5 26.51 9.89 27.49
C TYR A 5 26.99 8.47 27.17
N VAL A 6 27.76 7.85 28.11
CA VAL A 6 28.20 6.44 27.96
C VAL A 6 26.97 5.51 27.90
N SER A 7 25.98 5.73 28.77
CA SER A 7 24.72 4.98 28.75
C SER A 7 23.94 5.20 27.45
N ALA A 8 23.84 6.44 26.98
CA ALA A 8 23.16 6.74 25.71
C ALA A 8 23.84 6.05 24.52
N LEU A 9 25.18 6.11 24.42
CA LEU A 9 25.92 5.43 23.37
C LEU A 9 25.76 3.91 23.43
N GLY A 10 25.71 3.32 24.62
CA GLY A 10 25.41 1.91 24.81
C GLY A 10 24.05 1.51 24.27
N HIS A 11 22.99 2.28 24.57
CA HIS A 11 21.65 2.03 24.04
C HIS A 11 21.58 2.19 22.51
N PHE A 12 22.30 3.19 21.96
CA PHE A 12 22.41 3.35 20.51
C PHE A 12 23.08 2.15 19.85
N ALA A 13 24.18 1.64 20.41
CA ALA A 13 24.87 0.45 19.89
C ALA A 13 23.96 -0.78 19.91
N VAL A 14 23.23 -1.00 21.00
CA VAL A 14 22.26 -2.10 21.12
C VAL A 14 21.12 -1.94 20.11
N ALA A 15 20.56 -0.76 19.97
CA ALA A 15 19.47 -0.50 18.99
C ALA A 15 19.95 -0.77 17.56
N LEU A 16 21.14 -0.31 17.18
CA LEU A 16 21.72 -0.58 15.86
C LEU A 16 21.92 -2.08 15.63
N LEU A 17 22.46 -2.78 16.62
CA LEU A 17 22.67 -4.23 16.57
C LEU A 17 21.34 -4.97 16.35
N LEU A 18 20.29 -4.59 17.07
CA LEU A 18 18.96 -5.18 16.91
C LEU A 18 18.38 -4.93 15.52
N ILE A 19 18.50 -3.73 14.97
CA ILE A 19 18.07 -3.40 13.61
C ILE A 19 18.78 -4.30 12.60
N LEU A 20 20.12 -4.44 12.72
CA LEU A 20 20.93 -5.26 11.82
C LEU A 20 20.62 -6.75 11.92
N LEU A 21 20.40 -7.27 13.12
CA LEU A 21 20.05 -8.69 13.33
C LEU A 21 18.66 -9.02 12.78
N TRP A 22 17.70 -8.10 12.89
CA TRP A 22 16.30 -8.37 12.52
C TRP A 22 15.94 -7.82 11.14
N ARG A 23 16.88 -7.24 10.39
CA ARG A 23 16.63 -6.62 9.07
C ARG A 23 15.88 -7.54 8.09
N LYS A 24 16.19 -8.85 8.09
CA LYS A 24 15.52 -9.84 7.21
C LYS A 24 14.04 -10.05 7.56
N LYS A 25 13.65 -9.86 8.82
CA LYS A 25 12.27 -10.00 9.29
C LYS A 25 11.46 -8.71 9.15
N LEU A 26 12.12 -7.56 9.16
CA LEU A 26 11.46 -6.25 9.12
C LEU A 26 10.97 -5.89 7.72
N GLY A 27 11.64 -6.38 6.68
CA GLY A 27 11.42 -5.97 5.30
C GLY A 27 12.03 -4.59 4.97
N PRO A 28 12.33 -4.32 3.68
CA PRO A 28 13.18 -3.19 3.27
C PRO A 28 12.60 -1.81 3.64
N GLN A 29 11.29 -1.68 3.63
CA GLN A 29 10.63 -0.41 3.91
C GLN A 29 10.67 -0.02 5.39
N LYS A 30 10.47 -1.01 6.29
CA LYS A 30 10.55 -0.79 7.74
C LYS A 30 12.00 -0.63 8.21
N GLU A 31 12.94 -1.36 7.61
CA GLU A 31 14.36 -1.21 7.86
C GLU A 31 14.83 0.21 7.55
N LYS A 32 14.47 0.75 6.39
CA LYS A 32 14.82 2.12 5.98
C LYS A 32 14.31 3.16 6.99
N ILE A 33 13.03 3.07 7.39
CA ILE A 33 12.43 4.00 8.34
C ILE A 33 13.13 3.93 9.71
N LEU A 34 13.43 2.73 10.20
CA LEU A 34 14.13 2.56 11.48
C LEU A 34 15.55 3.14 11.42
N LEU A 35 16.27 2.98 10.30
CA LEU A 35 17.58 3.58 10.11
C LEU A 35 17.50 5.12 10.02
N GLU A 36 16.51 5.68 9.34
CA GLU A 36 16.29 7.13 9.28
C GLU A 36 16.05 7.71 10.68
N ILE A 37 15.17 7.09 11.48
CA ILE A 37 14.91 7.49 12.87
C ILE A 37 16.19 7.38 13.71
N PHE A 38 16.95 6.31 13.53
CA PHE A 38 18.21 6.11 14.25
C PHE A 38 19.23 7.21 13.92
N VAL A 39 19.38 7.58 12.66
CA VAL A 39 20.27 8.67 12.22
C VAL A 39 19.83 10.01 12.80
N ILE A 40 18.54 10.35 12.72
CA ILE A 40 17.99 11.61 13.26
C ILE A 40 18.22 11.69 14.76
N SER A 41 17.98 10.60 15.50
CA SER A 41 18.22 10.54 16.94
C SER A 41 19.70 10.67 17.28
N GLY A 42 20.59 10.06 16.49
CA GLY A 42 22.05 10.16 16.66
C GLY A 42 22.55 11.59 16.46
N VAL A 43 22.07 12.28 15.44
CA VAL A 43 22.36 13.70 15.21
C VAL A 43 21.90 14.55 16.42
N GLY A 44 20.72 14.26 16.95
CA GLY A 44 20.19 14.95 18.16
C GLY A 44 21.12 14.78 19.38
N VAL A 45 21.65 13.57 19.61
CA VAL A 45 22.60 13.30 20.70
C VAL A 45 23.90 14.09 20.50
N VAL A 46 24.45 14.09 19.28
CA VAL A 46 25.68 14.85 18.97
C VAL A 46 25.46 16.35 19.18
N LEU A 47 24.36 16.90 18.69
CA LEU A 47 24.03 18.33 18.89
C LEU A 47 23.88 18.68 20.38
N GLN A 48 23.30 17.79 21.19
CA GLN A 48 23.15 17.99 22.62
C GLN A 48 24.51 18.01 23.37
N MET A 49 25.52 17.29 22.86
CA MET A 49 26.88 17.36 23.43
C MET A 49 27.48 18.76 23.31
N PHE A 50 27.13 19.51 22.25
CA PHE A 50 27.60 20.88 22.03
C PHE A 50 26.70 21.93 22.69
N CYS A 51 25.38 21.66 22.76
CA CYS A 51 24.38 22.58 23.28
C CYS A 51 23.61 21.94 24.46
N GLN A 52 24.22 21.90 25.63
CA GLN A 52 23.68 21.23 26.85
C GLN A 52 22.37 21.84 27.36
N SER A 53 22.06 23.09 27.00
CA SER A 53 20.82 23.78 27.37
C SER A 53 19.59 23.35 26.54
N LEU A 54 19.77 22.62 25.45
CA LEU A 54 18.71 22.18 24.60
C LEU A 54 18.38 20.71 24.88
N LEU A 55 17.17 20.43 25.36
CA LEU A 55 16.63 19.05 25.56
C LEU A 55 16.29 18.38 24.20
N MET A 56 17.25 18.34 23.28
CA MET A 56 17.05 17.86 21.90
C MET A 56 16.84 16.35 21.80
N THR A 57 17.43 15.56 22.70
CA THR A 57 17.28 14.08 22.68
C THR A 57 15.85 13.64 22.95
N GLY A 58 15.18 14.23 23.93
CA GLY A 58 13.77 13.91 24.22
C GLY A 58 12.84 14.30 23.08
N PHE A 59 13.08 15.46 22.47
CA PHE A 59 12.32 15.91 21.30
C PHE A 59 12.54 14.98 20.10
N GLY A 60 13.78 14.61 19.78
CA GLY A 60 14.09 13.67 18.70
C GLY A 60 13.47 12.29 18.90
N MET A 61 13.50 11.75 20.13
CA MET A 61 12.82 10.49 20.46
C MET A 61 11.30 10.60 20.29
N SER A 62 10.69 11.70 20.74
CA SER A 62 9.23 11.91 20.58
C SER A 62 8.81 11.96 19.11
N LEU A 63 9.59 12.66 18.26
CA LEU A 63 9.37 12.68 16.82
C LEU A 63 9.55 11.30 16.18
N GLY A 64 10.56 10.53 16.61
CA GLY A 64 10.79 9.18 16.14
C GLY A 64 9.63 8.23 16.46
N ILE A 65 9.14 8.27 17.69
CA ILE A 65 7.98 7.49 18.14
C ILE A 65 6.73 7.89 17.35
N LEU A 66 6.51 9.21 17.16
CA LEU A 66 5.38 9.71 16.38
C LEU A 66 5.45 9.23 14.91
N ALA A 67 6.62 9.31 14.27
CA ALA A 67 6.81 8.83 12.90
C ALA A 67 6.57 7.32 12.77
N LEU A 68 7.05 6.53 13.73
CA LEU A 68 6.75 5.09 13.82
C LEU A 68 5.25 4.84 13.99
N PHE A 69 4.60 5.56 14.88
CA PHE A 69 3.16 5.43 15.11
C PHE A 69 2.35 5.72 13.85
N ILE A 70 2.64 6.82 13.14
CA ILE A 70 1.99 7.17 11.88
C ILE A 70 2.23 6.10 10.81
N THR A 71 3.47 5.59 10.71
CA THR A 71 3.83 4.58 9.71
C THR A 71 3.14 3.24 9.95
N ILE A 72 3.09 2.79 11.21
CA ILE A 72 2.47 1.51 11.59
C ILE A 72 0.95 1.59 11.44
N ASN A 73 0.36 2.72 11.82
CA ASN A 73 -1.10 2.91 11.83
C ASN A 73 -1.63 3.62 10.58
N ASN A 74 -0.86 3.65 9.47
CA ASN A 74 -1.36 4.24 8.23
C ASN A 74 -2.52 3.40 7.65
N PRO A 75 -3.78 3.83 7.79
CA PRO A 75 -4.93 3.08 7.31
C PRO A 75 -4.93 2.94 5.78
N ASN A 76 -4.28 3.87 5.08
CA ASN A 76 -4.24 3.93 3.63
C ASN A 76 -3.10 3.10 3.02
N ALA A 77 -2.21 2.51 3.83
CA ALA A 77 -1.10 1.70 3.33
C ALA A 77 -1.55 0.49 2.47
N ASN A 78 -2.78 0.03 2.67
CA ASN A 78 -3.39 -1.09 1.96
C ASN A 78 -4.28 -0.67 0.78
N LEU A 79 -4.44 0.63 0.52
CA LEU A 79 -5.28 1.16 -0.54
C LEU A 79 -4.45 1.65 -1.72
N ASP A 80 -5.01 1.57 -2.91
CA ASP A 80 -4.49 2.19 -4.12
C ASP A 80 -4.92 3.67 -4.14
N SER A 81 -3.96 4.57 -4.25
CA SER A 81 -4.18 6.03 -4.14
C SER A 81 -5.07 6.61 -5.23
N LEU A 82 -5.12 5.98 -6.42
CA LEU A 82 -5.94 6.46 -7.52
C LEU A 82 -7.40 5.99 -7.40
N THR A 83 -7.60 4.74 -7.04
CA THR A 83 -8.91 4.09 -7.13
C THR A 83 -9.60 3.88 -5.78
N GLY A 84 -8.87 4.01 -4.67
CA GLY A 84 -9.38 3.71 -3.32
C GLY A 84 -9.64 2.23 -3.04
N LEU A 85 -9.43 1.34 -4.02
CA LEU A 85 -9.52 -0.11 -3.82
C LEU A 85 -8.30 -0.62 -3.05
N TYR A 86 -8.37 -1.85 -2.56
CA TYR A 86 -7.18 -2.49 -1.99
C TYR A 86 -6.07 -2.60 -3.03
N ASN A 87 -4.82 -2.48 -2.56
CA ASN A 87 -3.62 -2.59 -3.39
C ASN A 87 -3.00 -4.00 -3.32
N HIS A 88 -1.92 -4.21 -4.10
CA HIS A 88 -1.22 -5.49 -4.14
C HIS A 88 -0.67 -5.93 -2.77
N LEU A 89 -0.29 -5.00 -1.89
CA LEU A 89 0.24 -5.30 -0.57
C LEU A 89 -0.81 -5.97 0.32
N TYR A 90 -2.04 -5.44 0.30
CA TYR A 90 -3.19 -6.05 0.97
C TYR A 90 -3.44 -7.46 0.44
N LEU A 91 -3.48 -7.63 -0.89
CA LEU A 91 -3.73 -8.93 -1.51
C LEU A 91 -2.69 -9.96 -1.11
N THR A 92 -1.39 -9.63 -1.19
CA THR A 92 -0.30 -10.53 -0.83
C THR A 92 -0.41 -11.00 0.61
N ARG A 93 -0.72 -10.08 1.53
CA ARG A 93 -0.95 -10.43 2.93
C ARG A 93 -2.16 -11.35 3.09
N LYS A 94 -3.28 -11.01 2.45
CA LYS A 94 -4.53 -11.78 2.54
C LYS A 94 -4.40 -13.19 1.98
N MET A 95 -3.73 -13.33 0.84
CA MET A 95 -3.42 -14.64 0.26
C MET A 95 -2.50 -15.45 1.17
N GLY A 96 -1.47 -14.82 1.76
CA GLY A 96 -0.59 -15.48 2.75
C GLY A 96 -1.35 -16.01 3.95
N GLU A 97 -2.31 -15.26 4.50
CA GLU A 97 -3.19 -15.69 5.59
C GLU A 97 -4.05 -16.90 5.19
N LEU A 98 -4.62 -16.90 3.99
CA LEU A 98 -5.44 -18.01 3.48
C LEU A 98 -4.62 -19.27 3.28
N ILE A 99 -3.44 -19.17 2.66
CA ILE A 99 -2.50 -20.28 2.46
C ILE A 99 -2.07 -20.86 3.81
N ALA A 100 -1.66 -20.01 4.76
CA ALA A 100 -1.24 -20.46 6.09
C ALA A 100 -2.35 -21.15 6.87
N SER A 101 -3.62 -20.79 6.63
CA SER A 101 -4.79 -21.41 7.25
C SER A 101 -5.31 -22.64 6.48
N GLY A 102 -4.66 -23.05 5.39
CA GLY A 102 -5.09 -24.19 4.55
C GLY A 102 -6.42 -23.97 3.83
N LYS A 103 -6.88 -22.72 3.70
CA LYS A 103 -8.15 -22.39 3.04
C LYS A 103 -7.95 -22.26 1.53
N SER A 104 -8.85 -22.88 0.76
CA SER A 104 -8.94 -22.67 -0.69
C SER A 104 -9.48 -21.27 -1.00
N PHE A 105 -9.05 -20.70 -2.11
CA PHE A 105 -9.58 -19.45 -2.64
C PHE A 105 -9.53 -19.46 -4.17
N HIS A 106 -10.34 -18.62 -4.80
CA HIS A 106 -10.39 -18.46 -6.24
C HIS A 106 -10.15 -16.99 -6.59
N ILE A 107 -9.61 -16.75 -7.79
CA ILE A 107 -9.26 -15.40 -8.23
C ILE A 107 -9.91 -15.15 -9.60
N ILE A 108 -10.65 -14.03 -9.71
CA ILE A 108 -11.12 -13.52 -10.99
C ILE A 108 -10.22 -12.34 -11.35
N THR A 109 -9.64 -12.37 -12.55
CA THR A 109 -8.84 -11.26 -13.08
C THR A 109 -9.65 -10.44 -14.06
N VAL A 110 -9.71 -9.13 -13.83
CA VAL A 110 -10.28 -8.14 -14.75
C VAL A 110 -9.14 -7.32 -15.32
N TYR A 111 -9.03 -7.28 -16.66
CA TYR A 111 -7.91 -6.66 -17.35
C TYR A 111 -8.38 -5.64 -18.38
N LEU A 112 -7.87 -4.39 -18.28
CA LEU A 112 -8.14 -3.33 -19.27
C LEU A 112 -7.13 -3.36 -20.41
N TYR A 113 -7.52 -3.92 -21.54
CA TYR A 113 -6.62 -4.05 -22.70
C TYR A 113 -6.25 -2.71 -23.33
N GLN A 114 -7.19 -1.77 -23.43
CA GLN A 114 -7.03 -0.55 -24.22
C GLN A 114 -6.59 0.67 -23.44
N LEU A 115 -6.19 0.55 -22.18
CA LEU A 115 -5.76 1.70 -21.37
C LEU A 115 -4.68 2.55 -22.06
N LYS A 116 -3.74 1.91 -22.77
CA LYS A 116 -2.69 2.63 -23.52
C LYS A 116 -3.27 3.44 -24.68
N HIS A 117 -4.30 2.95 -25.35
CA HIS A 117 -5.00 3.67 -26.41
C HIS A 117 -5.78 4.85 -25.84
N ILE A 118 -6.48 4.63 -24.75
CA ILE A 118 -7.24 5.66 -24.02
C ILE A 118 -6.30 6.80 -23.58
N ASN A 119 -5.17 6.48 -22.98
CA ASN A 119 -4.17 7.48 -22.59
C ASN A 119 -3.63 8.29 -23.78
N ARG A 120 -3.58 7.69 -24.97
CA ARG A 120 -3.14 8.40 -26.18
C ARG A 120 -4.20 9.38 -26.69
N VAL A 121 -5.49 9.01 -26.59
CA VAL A 121 -6.61 9.82 -27.13
C VAL A 121 -7.06 10.88 -26.12
N ALA A 122 -7.17 10.51 -24.84
CA ALA A 122 -7.74 11.35 -23.78
C ALA A 122 -6.70 11.83 -22.75
N GLY A 123 -5.40 11.55 -22.98
CA GLY A 123 -4.35 11.86 -22.02
C GLY A 123 -4.33 10.91 -20.81
N VAL A 124 -3.34 11.10 -19.94
CA VAL A 124 -3.19 10.29 -18.71
C VAL A 124 -4.38 10.52 -17.77
N GLN A 125 -4.85 11.75 -17.65
CA GLN A 125 -6.00 12.09 -16.80
C GLN A 125 -7.28 11.35 -17.25
N GLY A 126 -7.51 11.27 -18.56
CA GLY A 126 -8.63 10.50 -19.11
C GLY A 126 -8.53 9.00 -18.79
N GLY A 127 -7.35 8.43 -18.87
CA GLY A 127 -7.11 7.04 -18.45
C GLY A 127 -7.34 6.83 -16.95
N ASP A 128 -6.91 7.77 -16.12
CA ASP A 128 -7.11 7.73 -14.67
C ASP A 128 -8.59 7.82 -14.30
N SER A 129 -9.35 8.69 -14.99
CA SER A 129 -10.80 8.80 -14.82
C SER A 129 -11.52 7.49 -15.15
N ILE A 130 -11.16 6.81 -16.25
CA ILE A 130 -11.71 5.49 -16.59
C ILE A 130 -11.36 4.44 -15.54
N LEU A 131 -10.11 4.44 -15.04
CA LEU A 131 -9.70 3.52 -13.98
C LEU A 131 -10.52 3.71 -12.71
N GLN A 132 -10.80 4.97 -12.34
CA GLN A 132 -11.65 5.30 -11.19
C GLN A 132 -13.11 4.85 -11.40
N GLN A 133 -13.67 5.06 -12.58
CA GLN A 133 -15.04 4.62 -12.91
C GLN A 133 -15.17 3.10 -12.85
N ILE A 134 -14.23 2.36 -13.44
CA ILE A 134 -14.20 0.89 -13.40
C ILE A 134 -14.02 0.41 -11.95
N ALA A 135 -13.11 1.02 -11.19
CA ALA A 135 -12.91 0.70 -9.80
C ALA A 135 -14.16 0.92 -8.96
N GLY A 136 -14.89 2.01 -9.20
CA GLY A 136 -16.17 2.29 -8.55
C GLY A 136 -17.22 1.21 -8.85
N GLN A 137 -17.33 0.77 -10.11
CA GLN A 137 -18.24 -0.30 -10.51
C GLN A 137 -17.88 -1.65 -9.89
N LEU A 138 -16.57 -1.99 -9.91
CA LEU A 138 -16.06 -3.21 -9.27
C LEU A 138 -16.27 -3.18 -7.75
N GLY A 139 -15.99 -2.04 -7.11
CA GLY A 139 -16.20 -1.84 -5.69
C GLY A 139 -17.67 -1.95 -5.28
N ALA A 140 -18.58 -1.38 -6.06
CA ALA A 140 -20.01 -1.49 -5.83
C ALA A 140 -20.52 -2.93 -5.97
N LEU A 141 -19.96 -3.69 -6.93
CA LEU A 141 -20.36 -5.08 -7.18
C LEU A 141 -19.76 -6.08 -6.19
N CYS A 142 -18.47 -5.96 -5.91
CA CYS A 142 -17.68 -6.97 -5.19
C CYS A 142 -17.21 -6.50 -3.79
N GLY A 143 -17.45 -5.25 -3.43
CA GLY A 143 -17.06 -4.70 -2.13
C GLY A 143 -15.56 -4.77 -1.86
N GLN A 144 -15.21 -5.19 -0.66
CA GLN A 144 -13.81 -5.29 -0.19
C GLN A 144 -13.01 -6.47 -0.79
N LYS A 145 -13.59 -7.21 -1.75
CA LYS A 145 -12.92 -8.34 -2.41
C LYS A 145 -12.08 -7.93 -3.61
N VAL A 146 -12.22 -6.67 -4.05
CA VAL A 146 -11.51 -6.13 -5.21
C VAL A 146 -10.19 -5.52 -4.81
N THR A 147 -9.17 -5.85 -5.56
CA THR A 147 -7.81 -5.33 -5.40
C THR A 147 -7.30 -4.83 -6.75
N ARG A 148 -6.70 -3.65 -6.80
CA ARG A 148 -5.94 -3.18 -7.95
C ARG A 148 -4.47 -3.56 -7.80
N ILE A 149 -3.93 -4.35 -8.74
CA ILE A 149 -2.54 -4.83 -8.67
C ILE A 149 -1.58 -3.94 -9.44
N THR A 150 -1.97 -3.58 -10.65
CA THR A 150 -1.17 -2.72 -11.55
C THR A 150 -2.10 -1.74 -12.24
N GLY A 151 -1.53 -0.81 -13.02
CA GLY A 151 -2.27 0.22 -13.73
C GLY A 151 -3.56 -0.25 -14.41
N LYS A 152 -3.60 -1.46 -14.95
CA LYS A 152 -4.72 -1.98 -15.78
C LYS A 152 -5.27 -3.33 -15.33
N ARG A 153 -4.89 -3.84 -14.15
CA ARG A 153 -5.29 -5.16 -13.66
C ARG A 153 -5.94 -5.07 -12.29
N PHE A 154 -7.15 -5.61 -12.22
CA PHE A 154 -7.90 -5.77 -10.98
C PHE A 154 -8.09 -7.26 -10.70
N LEU A 155 -8.10 -7.62 -9.43
CA LEU A 155 -8.40 -8.98 -8.98
C LEU A 155 -9.56 -8.96 -8.00
N VAL A 156 -10.43 -9.97 -8.11
CA VAL A 156 -11.47 -10.26 -7.14
C VAL A 156 -11.13 -11.58 -6.48
N LEU A 157 -10.96 -11.56 -5.15
CA LEU A 157 -10.63 -12.72 -4.33
C LEU A 157 -11.92 -13.30 -3.76
N THR A 158 -12.17 -14.60 -3.99
CA THR A 158 -13.36 -15.30 -3.51
C THR A 158 -12.96 -16.51 -2.66
N SER A 159 -13.80 -16.87 -1.68
CA SER A 159 -13.50 -17.91 -0.69
C SER A 159 -14.12 -19.28 -1.04
N SER A 160 -15.04 -19.32 -2.02
CA SER A 160 -15.69 -20.55 -2.48
C SER A 160 -15.94 -20.54 -3.98
N LEU A 161 -16.18 -21.70 -4.57
CA LEU A 161 -16.51 -21.84 -5.96
C LEU A 161 -17.85 -21.19 -6.31
N GLU A 162 -18.86 -21.29 -5.44
CA GLU A 162 -20.15 -20.63 -5.62
C GLU A 162 -20.00 -19.10 -5.72
N GLU A 163 -19.17 -18.55 -4.83
CA GLU A 163 -18.87 -17.13 -4.80
C GLU A 163 -18.13 -16.71 -6.06
N TYR A 164 -17.19 -17.53 -6.55
CA TYR A 164 -16.49 -17.30 -7.81
C TYR A 164 -17.47 -17.26 -8.99
N GLU A 165 -18.34 -18.28 -9.13
CA GLU A 165 -19.32 -18.34 -10.22
C GLU A 165 -20.30 -17.15 -10.18
N TYR A 166 -20.77 -16.78 -9.00
CA TYR A 166 -21.65 -15.63 -8.80
C TYR A 166 -21.01 -14.32 -9.30
N TYR A 167 -19.80 -14.01 -8.82
CA TYR A 167 -19.14 -12.77 -9.23
C TYR A 167 -18.67 -12.84 -10.68
N PHE A 168 -18.22 -13.99 -11.16
CA PHE A 168 -17.83 -14.16 -12.55
C PHE A 168 -19.01 -13.89 -13.51
N ALA A 169 -20.18 -14.44 -13.24
CA ALA A 169 -21.37 -14.19 -14.04
C ALA A 169 -21.80 -12.72 -14.02
N LYS A 170 -21.74 -12.06 -12.85
CA LYS A 170 -22.05 -10.63 -12.73
C LYS A 170 -21.04 -9.74 -13.44
N LEU A 171 -19.76 -10.03 -13.30
CA LEU A 171 -18.69 -9.28 -13.98
C LEU A 171 -18.79 -9.46 -15.50
N LYS A 172 -19.05 -10.68 -15.96
CA LYS A 172 -19.29 -10.94 -17.38
C LYS A 172 -20.45 -10.09 -17.92
N ARG A 173 -21.58 -10.06 -17.24
CA ARG A 173 -22.72 -9.19 -17.62
C ARG A 173 -22.38 -7.70 -17.56
N LEU A 174 -21.56 -7.27 -16.61
CA LEU A 174 -21.16 -5.87 -16.47
C LEU A 174 -20.28 -5.40 -17.64
N PHE A 175 -19.43 -6.27 -18.17
CA PHE A 175 -18.45 -5.96 -19.20
C PHE A 175 -18.75 -6.55 -20.59
N ASP A 176 -19.76 -7.41 -20.71
CA ASP A 176 -20.18 -8.03 -21.99
C ASP A 176 -20.89 -7.04 -22.94
N VAL A 177 -21.39 -5.93 -22.38
CA VAL A 177 -21.94 -4.83 -23.18
C VAL A 177 -20.82 -3.81 -23.38
N ASN A 178 -20.49 -3.46 -24.63
CA ASN A 178 -19.58 -2.35 -24.96
C ASN A 178 -19.98 -1.11 -24.17
N LYS A 179 -19.43 -0.96 -22.95
CA LYS A 179 -19.80 0.12 -22.08
C LYS A 179 -19.04 1.36 -22.52
N VAL A 180 -19.79 2.35 -22.94
CA VAL A 180 -19.28 3.70 -23.18
C VAL A 180 -19.00 4.30 -21.81
N LEU A 181 -17.74 4.58 -21.50
CA LEU A 181 -17.33 5.32 -20.31
C LEU A 181 -17.10 6.77 -20.71
N ASP A 182 -17.64 7.66 -19.91
CA ASP A 182 -17.53 9.10 -20.12
C ASP A 182 -16.16 9.61 -19.64
N VAL A 183 -15.43 10.28 -20.53
CA VAL A 183 -14.12 10.87 -20.23
C VAL A 183 -14.12 12.28 -20.75
N GLU A 184 -14.30 13.28 -19.90
CA GLU A 184 -14.24 14.69 -20.23
C GLU A 184 -14.95 15.04 -21.57
N ASP A 185 -16.26 14.74 -21.66
CA ASP A 185 -17.09 14.91 -22.86
C ASP A 185 -16.74 14.03 -24.07
N LYS A 186 -15.87 13.04 -23.93
CA LYS A 186 -15.57 12.08 -24.99
C LYS A 186 -16.08 10.68 -24.59
N ASN A 187 -17.07 10.21 -25.33
CA ASN A 187 -17.57 8.84 -25.18
C ASN A 187 -16.58 7.83 -25.76
N ILE A 188 -15.90 7.07 -24.91
CA ILE A 188 -14.93 6.05 -25.31
C ILE A 188 -15.46 4.66 -24.96
N ALA A 189 -15.62 3.79 -25.97
CA ALA A 189 -15.94 2.38 -25.74
C ALA A 189 -14.71 1.65 -25.18
N VAL A 190 -14.85 1.06 -23.99
CA VAL A 190 -13.77 0.34 -23.32
C VAL A 190 -14.10 -1.15 -23.29
N PRO A 191 -13.47 -1.97 -24.14
CA PRO A 191 -13.59 -3.42 -24.01
C PRO A 191 -12.81 -3.88 -22.77
N VAL A 192 -13.50 -4.60 -21.90
CA VAL A 192 -12.96 -5.26 -20.72
C VAL A 192 -13.20 -6.75 -20.87
N ILE A 193 -12.17 -7.55 -20.78
CA ILE A 193 -12.22 -9.02 -20.83
C ILE A 193 -11.63 -9.58 -19.53
#